data_406ac18f250a3e0afc7c78a2cdc92aa7
#
_entry.id   406ac18f250a3e0afc7c78a2cdc92aa7
#
_cell.length_a   1.000
_cell.length_b   1.000
_cell.length_c   1.000
_cell.angle_alpha   90.00
_cell.angle_beta   90.00
_cell.angle_gamma   90.00
#
_symmetry.space_group_name_H-M   'P 1'
#
loop_
_entity.id
_entity.type
_entity.pdbx_description
1 polymer ?
#
loop_
_entity_poly.entity_id
_entity_poly.type
_entity_poly.pdbx_seq_one_letter_code
_entity_poly.pdbx_strand_id
1 'polypeptide(L)'
;MSAKEKQGFGLYFLIAFGLAWLCQVGGCMALLQQKNAVLYQLALIATMFCPLLAVLLVQKVFLRQPVGIGWKVQGKRRFWLAAWFGPAVFTLLGAALYFAVFPSRLDFSCSWLVAAYGGEMDAQTLRSELGVSTLSYLLQNGLFAVILAPAINMFPALGEEVGWRGYMMPRLKERFGLLNGRLLGGVVWGVWHWPLMLLVGYEYGTNYLGAPVLGLVVWCVVCFALNTLLDLLYEKTGCIWVPAIAHGAFNAIAALPQVLITPANAYYNVLGPMPIGLISVLPMLAVAVGLTLHQMKQEQ
;
A
#
# COMPACT_ATOMS: atom_id res chain seq x y z
N MET A 1 25.64 -8.04 -12.10
CA MET A 1 26.08 -6.90 -11.22
C MET A 1 27.56 -6.97 -10.91
N SER A 2 28.35 -5.91 -11.16
CA SER A 2 29.76 -5.74 -10.74
C SER A 2 29.89 -5.65 -9.20
N ALA A 3 31.11 -5.74 -8.66
CA ALA A 3 31.35 -5.59 -7.22
C ALA A 3 30.84 -4.23 -6.70
N LYS A 4 31.07 -3.14 -7.44
CA LYS A 4 30.63 -1.79 -7.09
C LYS A 4 29.10 -1.66 -7.12
N GLU A 5 28.43 -2.29 -8.08
CA GLU A 5 26.95 -2.34 -8.14
C GLU A 5 26.34 -3.12 -6.98
N LYS A 6 26.97 -4.22 -6.53
CA LYS A 6 26.54 -4.96 -5.34
C LYS A 6 26.66 -4.11 -4.07
N GLN A 7 27.75 -3.37 -3.92
CA GLN A 7 27.91 -2.39 -2.81
C GLN A 7 26.86 -1.29 -2.91
N GLY A 8 26.62 -0.73 -4.09
CA GLY A 8 25.57 0.26 -4.33
C GLY A 8 24.17 -0.27 -3.97
N PHE A 9 23.89 -1.55 -4.28
CA PHE A 9 22.62 -2.18 -3.93
C PHE A 9 22.44 -2.33 -2.41
N GLY A 10 23.50 -2.71 -1.68
CA GLY A 10 23.49 -2.71 -0.21
C GLY A 10 23.32 -1.31 0.38
N LEU A 11 24.03 -0.31 -0.16
CA LEU A 11 23.92 1.08 0.24
C LEU A 11 22.49 1.64 -0.01
N TYR A 12 21.85 1.24 -1.11
CA TYR A 12 20.44 1.59 -1.38
C TYR A 12 19.53 1.18 -0.23
N PHE A 13 19.62 -0.08 0.24
CA PHE A 13 18.80 -0.54 1.37
C PHE A 13 19.11 0.23 2.65
N LEU A 14 20.39 0.42 2.96
CA LEU A 14 20.79 1.16 4.16
C LEU A 14 20.19 2.58 4.18
N ILE A 15 20.23 3.29 3.06
CA ILE A 15 19.69 4.65 2.94
C ILE A 15 18.15 4.62 2.93
N ALA A 16 17.52 3.77 2.10
CA ALA A 16 16.06 3.71 1.95
C ALA A 16 15.37 3.32 3.27
N PHE A 17 15.93 2.36 4.01
CA PHE A 17 15.41 1.95 5.31
C PHE A 17 15.80 2.92 6.41
N GLY A 18 17.07 3.32 6.47
CA GLY A 18 17.56 4.21 7.53
C GLY A 18 16.81 5.53 7.56
N LEU A 19 16.68 6.20 6.41
CA LEU A 19 15.93 7.47 6.33
C LEU A 19 14.44 7.26 6.60
N ALA A 20 13.83 6.22 6.02
CA ALA A 20 12.42 5.96 6.23
C ALA A 20 12.10 5.65 7.69
N TRP A 21 12.88 4.79 8.34
CA TRP A 21 12.67 4.43 9.74
C TRP A 21 12.90 5.61 10.68
N LEU A 22 13.85 6.51 10.38
CA LEU A 22 14.00 7.77 11.11
C LEU A 22 12.75 8.65 10.97
N CYS A 23 12.23 8.82 9.76
CA CYS A 23 11.00 9.58 9.53
C CYS A 23 9.79 8.94 10.23
N GLN A 24 9.63 7.62 10.12
CA GLN A 24 8.54 6.87 10.73
C GLN A 24 8.56 6.97 12.26
N VAL A 25 9.71 6.69 12.87
CA VAL A 25 9.85 6.78 14.34
C VAL A 25 9.64 8.21 14.81
N GLY A 26 10.23 9.21 14.14
CA GLY A 26 10.04 10.63 14.46
C GLY A 26 8.57 11.07 14.36
N GLY A 27 7.87 10.64 13.29
CA GLY A 27 6.44 10.88 13.12
C GLY A 27 5.59 10.22 14.20
N CYS A 28 5.87 8.94 14.51
CA CYS A 28 5.19 8.22 15.59
C CYS A 28 5.39 8.91 16.95
N MET A 29 6.60 9.37 17.26
CA MET A 29 6.88 10.11 18.49
C MET A 29 6.12 11.44 18.53
N ALA A 30 6.05 12.17 17.41
CA ALA A 30 5.25 13.40 17.31
C ALA A 30 3.75 13.12 17.58
N LEU A 31 3.21 12.02 17.05
CA LEU A 31 1.82 11.64 17.29
C LEU A 31 1.58 11.23 18.75
N LEU A 32 2.40 10.33 19.27
CA LEU A 32 2.19 9.70 20.59
C LEU A 32 2.45 10.67 21.74
N GLN A 33 3.54 11.44 21.67
CA GLN A 33 3.97 12.31 22.76
C GLN A 33 3.43 13.74 22.65
N GLN A 34 3.38 14.29 21.43
CA GLN A 34 3.00 15.68 21.21
C GLN A 34 1.56 15.83 20.69
N LYS A 35 0.86 14.71 20.39
CA LYS A 35 -0.47 14.70 19.75
C LYS A 35 -0.51 15.49 18.44
N ASN A 36 0.63 15.57 17.74
CA ASN A 36 0.79 16.35 16.53
C ASN A 36 0.54 15.49 15.29
N ALA A 37 -0.74 15.38 14.90
CA ALA A 37 -1.16 14.63 13.73
C ALA A 37 -0.60 15.21 12.40
N VAL A 38 -0.41 16.54 12.33
CA VAL A 38 0.14 17.18 11.12
C VAL A 38 1.59 16.77 10.90
N LEU A 39 2.41 16.81 11.93
CA LEU A 39 3.81 16.38 11.83
C LEU A 39 3.92 14.89 11.52
N TYR A 40 3.03 14.07 12.08
CA TYR A 40 2.93 12.64 11.73
C TYR A 40 2.62 12.44 10.24
N GLN A 41 1.61 13.14 9.70
CA GLN A 41 1.28 13.04 8.27
C GLN A 41 2.42 13.51 7.35
N LEU A 42 3.10 14.60 7.71
CA LEU A 42 4.26 15.08 6.97
C LEU A 42 5.41 14.05 6.99
N ALA A 43 5.63 13.39 8.13
CA ALA A 43 6.62 12.32 8.24
C ALA A 43 6.25 11.10 7.39
N LEU A 44 4.97 10.72 7.30
CA LEU A 44 4.51 9.65 6.40
C LEU A 44 4.78 10.00 4.94
N ILE A 45 4.45 11.23 4.51
CA ILE A 45 4.74 11.69 3.15
C ILE A 45 6.25 11.70 2.88
N ALA A 46 7.06 12.22 3.80
CA ALA A 46 8.51 12.23 3.68
C ALA A 46 9.09 10.81 3.56
N THR A 47 8.54 9.86 4.34
CA THR A 47 8.91 8.44 4.27
C THR A 47 8.78 7.89 2.86
N MET A 48 7.70 8.21 2.13
CA MET A 48 7.46 7.72 0.77
C MET A 48 8.52 8.19 -0.25
N PHE A 49 9.23 9.29 0.02
CA PHE A 49 10.31 9.78 -0.84
C PHE A 49 11.69 9.19 -0.50
N CYS A 50 11.84 8.48 0.63
CA CYS A 50 13.14 7.90 1.02
C CYS A 50 13.71 6.91 -0.01
N PRO A 51 12.92 6.01 -0.64
CA PRO A 51 13.43 5.12 -1.69
C PRO A 51 13.93 5.88 -2.93
N LEU A 52 13.24 6.95 -3.34
CA LEU A 52 13.71 7.84 -4.42
C LEU A 52 15.06 8.49 -4.07
N LEU A 53 15.17 9.06 -2.87
CA LEU A 53 16.42 9.69 -2.41
C LEU A 53 17.57 8.68 -2.39
N ALA A 54 17.31 7.45 -1.92
CA ALA A 54 18.29 6.39 -1.93
C ALA A 54 18.78 6.07 -3.35
N VAL A 55 17.88 5.99 -4.33
CA VAL A 55 18.25 5.80 -5.75
C VAL A 55 19.13 6.95 -6.25
N LEU A 56 18.74 8.20 -5.99
CA LEU A 56 19.48 9.38 -6.43
C LEU A 56 20.89 9.39 -5.84
N LEU A 57 21.04 9.15 -4.54
CA LEU A 57 22.33 9.10 -3.88
C LEU A 57 23.20 7.97 -4.39
N VAL A 58 22.64 6.77 -4.52
CA VAL A 58 23.42 5.61 -5.01
C VAL A 58 23.79 5.77 -6.47
N GLN A 59 22.84 6.09 -7.35
CA GLN A 59 23.11 6.16 -8.78
C GLN A 59 24.00 7.35 -9.14
N LYS A 60 23.65 8.57 -8.69
CA LYS A 60 24.37 9.77 -9.13
C LYS A 60 25.64 10.04 -8.34
N VAL A 61 25.65 9.78 -7.03
CA VAL A 61 26.81 10.13 -6.17
C VAL A 61 27.78 8.95 -6.08
N PHE A 62 27.28 7.76 -5.68
CA PHE A 62 28.16 6.61 -5.44
C PHE A 62 28.61 5.92 -6.73
N LEU A 63 27.65 5.55 -7.62
CA LEU A 63 27.95 4.84 -8.87
C LEU A 63 28.38 5.78 -10.01
N ARG A 64 27.97 7.05 -9.96
CA ARG A 64 28.14 8.07 -10.99
C ARG A 64 27.55 7.64 -12.34
N GLN A 65 26.35 7.05 -12.28
CA GLN A 65 25.60 6.56 -13.44
C GLN A 65 24.29 7.33 -13.58
N PRO A 66 23.71 7.39 -14.79
CA PRO A 66 22.38 7.97 -14.98
C PRO A 66 21.30 7.15 -14.28
N VAL A 67 20.24 7.80 -13.84
CA VAL A 67 19.06 7.15 -13.24
C VAL A 67 18.17 6.64 -14.37
N GLY A 68 18.33 5.36 -14.73
CA GLY A 68 17.61 4.70 -15.82
C GLY A 68 16.21 4.24 -15.39
N ILE A 69 15.27 5.20 -15.23
CA ILE A 69 13.88 4.94 -14.86
C ILE A 69 12.97 5.35 -16.01
N GLY A 70 11.91 4.60 -16.25
CA GLY A 70 10.95 4.84 -17.34
C GLY A 70 10.07 6.07 -17.12
N TRP A 71 10.62 7.27 -17.26
CA TRP A 71 9.89 8.53 -17.11
C TRP A 71 8.94 8.83 -18.27
N LYS A 72 9.19 8.25 -19.44
CA LYS A 72 8.37 8.49 -20.64
C LYS A 72 6.97 7.93 -20.43
N VAL A 73 5.96 8.76 -20.66
CA VAL A 73 4.55 8.35 -20.67
C VAL A 73 4.30 7.47 -21.90
N GLN A 74 4.10 6.18 -21.66
CA GLN A 74 3.93 5.16 -22.69
C GLN A 74 3.18 3.93 -22.16
N GLY A 75 2.93 2.97 -23.02
CA GLY A 75 2.21 1.74 -22.70
C GLY A 75 0.79 1.73 -23.24
N LYS A 76 0.20 0.54 -23.37
CA LYS A 76 -1.16 0.35 -23.91
C LYS A 76 -2.19 0.89 -22.89
N ARG A 77 -3.24 1.57 -23.37
CA ARG A 77 -4.32 2.15 -22.56
C ARG A 77 -4.90 1.20 -21.51
N ARG A 78 -5.02 -0.09 -21.82
CA ARG A 78 -5.53 -1.10 -20.88
C ARG A 78 -4.74 -1.18 -19.56
N PHE A 79 -3.41 -0.92 -19.58
CA PHE A 79 -2.59 -0.95 -18.36
C PHE A 79 -2.80 0.31 -17.51
N TRP A 80 -3.07 1.46 -18.14
CA TRP A 80 -3.45 2.69 -17.45
C TRP A 80 -4.82 2.54 -16.76
N LEU A 81 -5.78 1.93 -17.46
CA LEU A 81 -7.10 1.64 -16.89
C LEU A 81 -6.99 0.60 -15.75
N ALA A 82 -6.18 -0.44 -15.91
CA ALA A 82 -5.92 -1.42 -14.85
C ALA A 82 -5.23 -0.78 -13.63
N ALA A 83 -4.29 0.14 -13.84
CA ALA A 83 -3.64 0.89 -12.79
C ALA A 83 -4.61 1.80 -12.02
N TRP A 84 -5.53 2.46 -12.73
CA TRP A 84 -6.48 3.40 -12.15
C TRP A 84 -7.60 2.71 -11.39
N PHE A 85 -8.22 1.70 -11.98
CA PHE A 85 -9.44 1.05 -11.47
C PHE A 85 -9.20 -0.30 -10.79
N GLY A 86 -8.09 -0.97 -11.08
CA GLY A 86 -7.78 -2.29 -10.53
C GLY A 86 -7.77 -2.34 -9.00
N PRO A 87 -7.16 -1.37 -8.29
CA PRO A 87 -7.19 -1.33 -6.83
C PRO A 87 -8.61 -1.28 -6.25
N ALA A 88 -9.52 -0.52 -6.88
CA ALA A 88 -10.93 -0.46 -6.46
C ALA A 88 -11.62 -1.82 -6.67
N VAL A 89 -11.37 -2.48 -7.80
CA VAL A 89 -11.91 -3.83 -8.07
C VAL A 89 -11.43 -4.82 -7.02
N PHE A 90 -10.14 -4.85 -6.69
CA PHE A 90 -9.61 -5.76 -5.68
C PHE A 90 -10.14 -5.43 -4.28
N THR A 91 -10.31 -4.17 -3.94
CA THR A 91 -10.93 -3.74 -2.67
C THR A 91 -12.37 -4.24 -2.55
N LEU A 92 -13.18 -4.06 -3.60
CA LEU A 92 -14.56 -4.55 -3.64
C LEU A 92 -14.65 -6.07 -3.56
N LEU A 93 -13.83 -6.79 -4.34
CA LEU A 93 -13.80 -8.26 -4.32
C LEU A 93 -13.32 -8.79 -2.97
N GLY A 94 -12.32 -8.16 -2.37
CA GLY A 94 -11.82 -8.52 -1.04
C GLY A 94 -12.86 -8.31 0.06
N ALA A 95 -13.53 -7.16 0.07
CA ALA A 95 -14.60 -6.87 1.00
C ALA A 95 -15.79 -7.83 0.82
N ALA A 96 -16.20 -8.09 -0.43
CA ALA A 96 -17.27 -9.03 -0.74
C ALA A 96 -16.94 -10.44 -0.24
N LEU A 97 -15.69 -10.92 -0.46
CA LEU A 97 -15.24 -12.21 0.04
C LEU A 97 -15.26 -12.27 1.58
N TYR A 98 -14.78 -11.22 2.25
CA TYR A 98 -14.79 -11.14 3.71
C TYR A 98 -16.21 -11.22 4.28
N PHE A 99 -17.15 -10.45 3.73
CA PHE A 99 -18.54 -10.46 4.19
C PHE A 99 -19.31 -11.72 3.75
N ALA A 100 -18.89 -12.41 2.68
CA ALA A 100 -19.42 -13.73 2.35
C ALA A 100 -19.01 -14.78 3.40
N VAL A 101 -17.81 -14.68 3.97
CA VAL A 101 -17.33 -15.56 5.06
C VAL A 101 -17.91 -15.13 6.41
N PHE A 102 -18.07 -13.84 6.66
CA PHE A 102 -18.54 -13.28 7.93
C PHE A 102 -19.74 -12.33 7.73
N PRO A 103 -20.91 -12.81 7.29
CA PRO A 103 -22.05 -11.94 7.00
C PRO A 103 -22.57 -11.18 8.21
N SER A 104 -22.44 -11.74 9.41
CA SER A 104 -22.85 -11.09 10.67
C SER A 104 -21.99 -9.88 11.06
N ARG A 105 -20.85 -9.66 10.40
CA ARG A 105 -20.01 -8.48 10.67
C ARG A 105 -20.35 -7.28 9.79
N LEU A 106 -21.20 -7.46 8.79
CA LEU A 106 -21.63 -6.38 7.91
C LEU A 106 -22.55 -5.42 8.70
N ASP A 107 -22.17 -4.15 8.79
CA ASP A 107 -22.89 -3.11 9.53
C ASP A 107 -23.16 -1.87 8.67
N PHE A 108 -24.41 -1.46 8.60
CA PHE A 108 -24.85 -0.21 7.97
C PHE A 108 -25.41 0.79 8.99
N SER A 109 -25.23 0.55 10.29
CA SER A 109 -25.78 1.39 11.36
C SER A 109 -25.07 2.74 11.50
N CYS A 110 -23.98 3.00 10.80
CA CYS A 110 -23.04 4.13 10.97
C CYS A 110 -22.17 4.06 12.24
N SER A 111 -22.14 2.93 12.95
CA SER A 111 -21.41 2.82 14.22
C SER A 111 -19.91 3.16 14.09
N TRP A 112 -19.29 2.78 12.97
CA TRP A 112 -17.91 3.16 12.68
C TRP A 112 -17.74 4.67 12.52
N LEU A 113 -18.64 5.34 11.79
CA LEU A 113 -18.59 6.79 11.56
C LEU A 113 -18.85 7.54 12.86
N VAL A 114 -19.80 7.10 13.67
CA VAL A 114 -20.06 7.66 15.02
C VAL A 114 -18.78 7.64 15.86
N ALA A 115 -18.07 6.51 15.89
CA ALA A 115 -16.81 6.39 16.61
C ALA A 115 -15.72 7.29 16.02
N ALA A 116 -15.63 7.41 14.69
CA ALA A 116 -14.67 8.26 14.00
C ALA A 116 -14.90 9.77 14.25
N TYR A 117 -16.15 10.18 14.46
CA TYR A 117 -16.51 11.54 14.88
C TYR A 117 -16.42 11.75 16.42
N GLY A 118 -15.67 10.90 17.12
CA GLY A 118 -15.39 11.04 18.55
C GLY A 118 -16.49 10.49 19.47
N GLY A 119 -17.56 9.89 18.93
CA GLY A 119 -18.69 9.36 19.71
C GLY A 119 -19.59 10.44 20.30
N GLU A 120 -19.38 11.72 19.99
CA GLU A 120 -20.17 12.86 20.49
C GLU A 120 -21.53 12.97 19.81
N MET A 121 -21.66 12.43 18.60
CA MET A 121 -22.89 12.39 17.82
C MET A 121 -23.37 10.95 17.66
N ASP A 122 -24.67 10.73 17.80
CA ASP A 122 -25.26 9.44 17.46
C ASP A 122 -25.55 9.31 15.94
N ALA A 123 -25.92 8.10 15.52
CA ALA A 123 -26.18 7.84 14.10
C ALA A 123 -27.40 8.63 13.55
N GLN A 124 -28.36 8.99 14.40
CA GLN A 124 -29.53 9.77 14.01
C GLN A 124 -29.12 11.22 13.73
N THR A 125 -28.34 11.83 14.61
CA THR A 125 -27.79 13.17 14.46
C THR A 125 -26.90 13.29 13.21
N LEU A 126 -26.01 12.32 12.97
CA LEU A 126 -25.19 12.28 11.75
C LEU A 126 -26.06 12.28 10.48
N ARG A 127 -27.17 11.54 10.48
CA ARG A 127 -28.08 11.48 9.32
C ARG A 127 -28.92 12.74 9.16
N SER A 128 -29.53 13.25 10.26
CA SER A 128 -30.49 14.37 10.20
C SER A 128 -29.83 15.71 10.05
N GLU A 129 -28.68 15.94 10.69
CA GLU A 129 -28.02 17.24 10.70
C GLU A 129 -26.91 17.36 9.66
N LEU A 130 -26.15 16.28 9.43
CA LEU A 130 -25.01 16.29 8.51
C LEU A 130 -25.28 15.55 7.21
N GLY A 131 -26.42 14.85 7.05
CA GLY A 131 -26.72 14.02 5.88
C GLY A 131 -25.79 12.82 5.72
N VAL A 132 -25.04 12.44 6.78
CA VAL A 132 -24.04 11.38 6.74
C VAL A 132 -24.68 10.05 7.11
N SER A 133 -24.61 9.09 6.21
CA SER A 133 -24.93 7.68 6.42
C SER A 133 -23.79 6.81 5.90
N THR A 134 -23.74 5.54 6.28
CA THR A 134 -22.75 4.60 5.71
C THR A 134 -22.78 4.62 4.20
N LEU A 135 -23.96 4.64 3.57
CA LEU A 135 -24.11 4.65 2.13
C LEU A 135 -23.66 5.97 1.50
N SER A 136 -24.08 7.13 2.04
CA SER A 136 -23.66 8.43 1.51
C SER A 136 -22.15 8.63 1.65
N TYR A 137 -21.55 8.18 2.76
CA TYR A 137 -20.11 8.20 2.98
C TYR A 137 -19.38 7.33 1.94
N LEU A 138 -19.83 6.08 1.72
CA LEU A 138 -19.26 5.18 0.72
C LEU A 138 -19.33 5.75 -0.69
N LEU A 139 -20.46 6.34 -1.06
CA LEU A 139 -20.62 6.94 -2.38
C LEU A 139 -19.70 8.15 -2.57
N GLN A 140 -19.70 9.11 -1.65
CA GLN A 140 -18.89 10.32 -1.76
C GLN A 140 -17.39 10.03 -1.72
N ASN A 141 -16.94 9.29 -0.70
CA ASN A 141 -15.52 8.97 -0.54
C ASN A 141 -15.05 7.94 -1.58
N GLY A 142 -15.91 6.99 -1.96
CA GLY A 142 -15.63 6.02 -3.00
C GLY A 142 -15.47 6.68 -4.37
N LEU A 143 -16.37 7.61 -4.74
CA LEU A 143 -16.22 8.38 -5.98
C LEU A 143 -14.93 9.23 -5.98
N PHE A 144 -14.64 9.90 -4.86
CA PHE A 144 -13.38 10.64 -4.73
C PHE A 144 -12.16 9.72 -4.85
N ALA A 145 -12.15 8.59 -4.12
CA ALA A 145 -11.06 7.63 -4.10
C ALA A 145 -10.81 6.97 -5.46
N VAL A 146 -11.86 6.79 -6.28
CA VAL A 146 -11.74 6.16 -7.61
C VAL A 146 -11.44 7.18 -8.70
N ILE A 147 -12.01 8.40 -8.64
CA ILE A 147 -11.94 9.35 -9.75
C ILE A 147 -10.76 10.32 -9.60
N LEU A 148 -10.56 10.90 -8.42
CA LEU A 148 -9.59 11.99 -8.22
C LEU A 148 -8.34 11.57 -7.45
N ALA A 149 -8.52 10.80 -6.38
CA ALA A 149 -7.43 10.47 -5.48
C ALA A 149 -6.27 9.68 -6.13
N PRO A 150 -6.46 8.82 -7.15
CA PRO A 150 -5.34 8.17 -7.84
C PRO A 150 -4.36 9.18 -8.44
N ALA A 151 -4.86 10.27 -9.04
CA ALA A 151 -4.02 11.32 -9.61
C ALA A 151 -3.28 12.15 -8.55
N ILE A 152 -3.86 12.33 -7.35
CA ILE A 152 -3.26 13.08 -6.26
C ILE A 152 -2.20 12.20 -5.56
N ASN A 153 -2.59 10.98 -5.19
CA ASN A 153 -1.73 10.08 -4.43
C ASN A 153 -0.58 9.47 -5.25
N MET A 154 -0.65 9.50 -6.58
CA MET A 154 0.45 9.02 -7.42
C MET A 154 1.76 9.80 -7.17
N PHE A 155 1.71 11.07 -6.74
CA PHE A 155 2.94 11.86 -6.53
C PHE A 155 3.75 11.37 -5.34
N PRO A 156 3.22 11.21 -4.12
CA PRO A 156 3.97 10.55 -3.05
C PRO A 156 4.31 9.10 -3.38
N ALA A 157 3.39 8.33 -3.97
CA ALA A 157 3.64 6.95 -4.40
C ALA A 157 4.81 6.85 -5.40
N LEU A 158 4.99 7.85 -6.28
CA LEU A 158 6.11 7.89 -7.22
C LEU A 158 7.47 7.82 -6.50
N GLY A 159 7.59 8.43 -5.33
CA GLY A 159 8.81 8.36 -4.53
C GLY A 159 9.20 6.91 -4.17
N GLU A 160 8.21 6.11 -3.80
CA GLU A 160 8.40 4.67 -3.56
C GLU A 160 8.62 3.88 -4.85
N GLU A 161 7.81 4.11 -5.88
CA GLU A 161 7.88 3.33 -7.12
C GLU A 161 9.22 3.48 -7.84
N VAL A 162 9.82 4.67 -7.81
CA VAL A 162 11.18 4.89 -8.33
C VAL A 162 12.19 3.99 -7.61
N GLY A 163 12.07 3.85 -6.30
CA GLY A 163 12.93 2.99 -5.51
C GLY A 163 12.64 1.51 -5.74
N TRP A 164 11.38 1.12 -5.60
CA TRP A 164 11.01 -0.28 -5.64
C TRP A 164 11.03 -0.84 -7.06
N ARG A 165 10.23 -0.28 -8.00
CA ARG A 165 10.08 -0.80 -9.37
C ARG A 165 11.18 -0.30 -10.29
N GLY A 166 11.62 0.93 -10.12
CA GLY A 166 12.67 1.50 -10.95
C GLY A 166 14.08 0.98 -10.64
N TYR A 167 14.35 0.62 -9.38
CA TYR A 167 15.72 0.25 -8.97
C TYR A 167 15.83 -1.14 -8.34
N MET A 168 15.03 -1.46 -7.30
CA MET A 168 15.16 -2.68 -6.51
C MET A 168 14.70 -3.92 -7.28
N MET A 169 13.48 -3.90 -7.82
CA MET A 169 12.85 -5.07 -8.43
C MET A 169 13.63 -5.65 -9.61
N PRO A 170 14.16 -4.86 -10.58
CA PRO A 170 14.99 -5.42 -11.64
C PRO A 170 16.20 -6.19 -11.12
N ARG A 171 16.87 -5.69 -10.07
CA ARG A 171 18.05 -6.30 -9.47
C ARG A 171 17.75 -7.55 -8.67
N LEU A 172 16.60 -7.58 -7.95
CA LEU A 172 16.15 -8.78 -7.25
C LEU A 172 15.81 -9.89 -8.24
N LYS A 173 15.09 -9.57 -9.33
CA LYS A 173 14.74 -10.55 -10.35
C LYS A 173 15.97 -11.07 -11.12
N GLU A 174 16.92 -10.20 -11.48
CA GLU A 174 18.19 -10.61 -12.08
C GLU A 174 18.96 -11.61 -11.19
N ARG A 175 18.95 -11.39 -9.89
CA ARG A 175 19.74 -12.19 -8.95
C ARG A 175 19.07 -13.49 -8.50
N PHE A 176 17.76 -13.46 -8.29
CA PHE A 176 17.01 -14.54 -7.62
C PHE A 176 15.93 -15.18 -8.51
N GLY A 177 15.81 -14.74 -9.76
CA GLY A 177 14.74 -15.13 -10.67
C GLY A 177 13.42 -14.41 -10.37
N LEU A 178 12.45 -14.63 -11.25
CA LEU A 178 11.18 -13.88 -11.26
C LEU A 178 10.39 -14.04 -9.96
N LEU A 179 10.10 -15.29 -9.56
CA LEU A 179 9.27 -15.57 -8.39
C LEU A 179 9.94 -15.12 -7.09
N ASN A 180 11.19 -15.54 -6.87
CA ASN A 180 11.90 -15.20 -5.64
C ASN A 180 12.19 -13.69 -5.56
N GLY A 181 12.45 -13.03 -6.70
CA GLY A 181 12.62 -11.59 -6.77
C GLY A 181 11.36 -10.85 -6.33
N ARG A 182 10.17 -11.28 -6.79
CA ARG A 182 8.88 -10.71 -6.38
C ARG A 182 8.56 -10.99 -4.91
N LEU A 183 8.80 -12.22 -4.43
CA LEU A 183 8.62 -12.58 -3.02
C LEU A 183 9.49 -11.71 -2.11
N LEU A 184 10.80 -11.66 -2.39
CA LEU A 184 11.74 -10.83 -1.63
C LEU A 184 11.37 -9.35 -1.68
N GLY A 185 10.99 -8.84 -2.85
CA GLY A 185 10.55 -7.45 -3.00
C GLY A 185 9.33 -7.12 -2.14
N GLY A 186 8.35 -8.03 -2.07
CA GLY A 186 7.17 -7.89 -1.22
C GLY A 186 7.53 -7.92 0.27
N VAL A 187 8.36 -8.88 0.70
CA VAL A 187 8.83 -8.96 2.09
C VAL A 187 9.63 -7.72 2.49
N VAL A 188 10.56 -7.27 1.65
CA VAL A 188 11.35 -6.06 1.89
C VAL A 188 10.44 -4.84 2.05
N TRP A 189 9.46 -4.68 1.16
CA TRP A 189 8.50 -3.58 1.24
C TRP A 189 7.61 -3.68 2.49
N GLY A 190 7.17 -4.88 2.86
CA GLY A 190 6.43 -5.13 4.11
C GLY A 190 7.21 -4.74 5.35
N VAL A 191 8.46 -5.23 5.47
CA VAL A 191 9.37 -4.93 6.61
C VAL A 191 9.67 -3.43 6.74
N TRP A 192 9.70 -2.72 5.63
CA TRP A 192 9.90 -1.26 5.61
C TRP A 192 8.82 -0.48 6.37
N HIS A 193 7.58 -1.00 6.49
CA HIS A 193 6.48 -0.41 7.26
C HIS A 193 6.45 -0.81 8.75
N TRP A 194 7.25 -1.79 9.17
CA TRP A 194 7.13 -2.34 10.52
C TRP A 194 7.22 -1.33 11.67
N PRO A 195 8.06 -0.27 11.63
CA PRO A 195 8.05 0.71 12.72
C PRO A 195 6.68 1.39 12.90
N LEU A 196 5.99 1.74 11.82
CA LEU A 196 4.64 2.32 11.88
C LEU A 196 3.63 1.33 12.48
N MET A 197 3.69 0.07 12.03
CA MET A 197 2.77 -0.97 12.51
C MET A 197 2.98 -1.27 13.99
N LEU A 198 4.23 -1.32 14.43
CA LEU A 198 4.57 -1.65 15.82
C LEU A 198 4.33 -0.49 16.79
N LEU A 199 4.56 0.75 16.37
CA LEU A 199 4.51 1.92 17.25
C LEU A 199 3.11 2.53 17.36
N VAL A 200 2.37 2.59 16.25
CA VAL A 200 1.06 3.27 16.20
C VAL A 200 -0.07 2.40 15.64
N GLY A 201 0.21 1.14 15.29
CA GLY A 201 -0.79 0.22 14.76
C GLY A 201 -1.30 0.64 13.38
N TYR A 202 -0.42 1.10 12.49
CA TYR A 202 -0.72 1.79 11.24
C TYR A 202 -1.80 1.12 10.39
N GLU A 203 -1.75 -0.22 10.21
CA GLU A 203 -2.67 -0.92 9.29
C GLU A 203 -3.85 -1.60 10.04
N TYR A 204 -3.59 -2.19 11.20
CA TYR A 204 -4.55 -3.04 11.88
C TYR A 204 -4.97 -2.52 13.25
N GLY A 205 -4.42 -1.37 13.69
CA GLY A 205 -4.53 -0.91 15.08
C GLY A 205 -3.49 -1.57 15.98
N THR A 206 -3.59 -1.32 17.29
CA THR A 206 -2.68 -1.90 18.30
C THR A 206 -3.25 -3.14 18.97
N ASN A 207 -4.58 -3.32 18.89
CA ASN A 207 -5.31 -4.43 19.50
C ASN A 207 -6.11 -5.19 18.42
N TYR A 208 -5.52 -6.25 17.87
CA TYR A 208 -6.15 -7.10 16.86
C TYR A 208 -5.77 -8.57 17.04
N LEU A 209 -6.48 -9.47 16.39
CA LEU A 209 -6.24 -10.91 16.45
C LEU A 209 -4.78 -11.25 16.08
N GLY A 210 -4.06 -11.85 17.03
CA GLY A 210 -2.67 -12.25 16.83
C GLY A 210 -1.65 -11.10 16.79
N ALA A 211 -2.01 -9.91 17.32
CA ALA A 211 -1.09 -8.77 17.43
C ALA A 211 0.15 -9.10 18.26
N PRO A 212 1.33 -8.54 17.92
CA PRO A 212 1.63 -7.80 16.69
C PRO A 212 2.03 -8.71 15.52
N VAL A 213 2.35 -9.99 15.77
CA VAL A 213 3.05 -10.89 14.83
C VAL A 213 2.21 -11.19 13.59
N LEU A 214 0.93 -11.54 13.76
CA LEU A 214 0.08 -11.90 12.62
C LEU A 214 -0.05 -10.75 11.63
N GLY A 215 -0.20 -9.51 12.11
CA GLY A 215 -0.28 -8.35 11.25
C GLY A 215 0.97 -8.11 10.42
N LEU A 216 2.16 -8.28 11.01
CA LEU A 216 3.44 -8.14 10.29
C LEU A 216 3.58 -9.16 9.17
N VAL A 217 3.14 -10.41 9.41
CA VAL A 217 3.17 -11.49 8.40
C VAL A 217 2.14 -11.23 7.31
N VAL A 218 0.90 -10.92 7.67
CA VAL A 218 -0.17 -10.63 6.70
C VAL A 218 0.19 -9.43 5.83
N TRP A 219 0.79 -8.39 6.43
CA TRP A 219 1.26 -7.23 5.68
C TRP A 219 2.32 -7.59 4.63
N CYS A 220 3.26 -8.49 4.95
CA CYS A 220 4.21 -8.98 3.94
C CYS A 220 3.51 -9.73 2.80
N VAL A 221 2.44 -10.47 3.07
CA VAL A 221 1.63 -11.13 2.02
C VAL A 221 0.91 -10.09 1.15
N VAL A 222 0.32 -9.07 1.76
CA VAL A 222 -0.30 -7.94 1.05
C VAL A 222 0.71 -7.22 0.17
N CYS A 223 1.86 -6.87 0.74
CA CYS A 223 2.95 -6.24 0.00
C CYS A 223 3.47 -7.14 -1.14
N PHE A 224 3.54 -8.45 -0.97
CA PHE A 224 3.90 -9.36 -2.06
C PHE A 224 2.89 -9.31 -3.21
N ALA A 225 1.59 -9.39 -2.90
CA ALA A 225 0.55 -9.35 -3.93
C ALA A 225 0.55 -8.01 -4.69
N LEU A 226 0.55 -6.90 -3.95
CA LEU A 226 0.57 -5.56 -4.53
C LEU A 226 1.88 -5.29 -5.28
N ASN A 227 3.04 -5.62 -4.69
CA ASN A 227 4.36 -5.51 -5.35
C ASN A 227 4.38 -6.22 -6.69
N THR A 228 3.84 -7.44 -6.75
CA THR A 228 3.81 -8.23 -7.99
C THR A 228 2.98 -7.55 -9.07
N LEU A 229 1.80 -7.04 -8.75
CA LEU A 229 0.95 -6.35 -9.72
C LEU A 229 1.56 -5.04 -10.22
N LEU A 230 2.17 -4.26 -9.32
CA LEU A 230 2.86 -3.02 -9.68
C LEU A 230 4.10 -3.29 -10.56
N ASP A 231 4.87 -4.34 -10.23
CA ASP A 231 6.01 -4.80 -11.03
C ASP A 231 5.57 -5.23 -12.45
N LEU A 232 4.49 -5.99 -12.55
CA LEU A 232 3.89 -6.38 -13.84
C LEU A 232 3.46 -5.16 -14.67
N LEU A 233 2.82 -4.18 -14.05
CA LEU A 233 2.42 -2.93 -14.72
C LEU A 233 3.65 -2.18 -15.24
N TYR A 234 4.71 -2.10 -14.44
CA TYR A 234 5.96 -1.48 -14.85
C TYR A 234 6.62 -2.23 -16.00
N GLU A 235 6.75 -3.56 -15.92
CA GLU A 235 7.31 -4.40 -17.00
C GLU A 235 6.53 -4.25 -18.31
N LYS A 236 5.19 -4.23 -18.26
CA LYS A 236 4.34 -4.14 -19.46
C LYS A 236 4.31 -2.77 -20.11
N THR A 237 4.69 -1.73 -19.39
CA THR A 237 4.62 -0.35 -19.89
C THR A 237 5.98 0.32 -20.01
N GLY A 238 6.97 -0.10 -19.23
CA GLY A 238 8.23 0.61 -19.10
C GLY A 238 8.05 2.05 -18.60
N CYS A 239 6.95 2.35 -17.92
CA CYS A 239 6.55 3.69 -17.49
C CYS A 239 6.27 3.70 -16.00
N ILE A 240 7.07 4.47 -15.23
CA ILE A 240 7.00 4.51 -13.77
C ILE A 240 5.70 5.14 -13.24
N TRP A 241 5.06 6.00 -14.03
CA TRP A 241 3.79 6.63 -13.68
C TRP A 241 2.64 5.63 -13.55
N VAL A 242 2.69 4.51 -14.30
CA VAL A 242 1.60 3.51 -14.27
C VAL A 242 1.54 2.78 -12.92
N PRO A 243 2.61 2.19 -12.38
CA PRO A 243 2.57 1.65 -11.03
C PRO A 243 2.37 2.74 -9.96
N ALA A 244 2.86 3.97 -10.14
CA ALA A 244 2.62 5.06 -9.20
C ALA A 244 1.12 5.41 -9.10
N ILE A 245 0.37 5.43 -10.21
CA ILE A 245 -1.09 5.60 -10.22
C ILE A 245 -1.76 4.43 -9.50
N ALA A 246 -1.37 3.18 -9.79
CA ALA A 246 -1.98 2.00 -9.16
C ALA A 246 -1.73 1.97 -7.65
N HIS A 247 -0.52 2.33 -7.21
CA HIS A 247 -0.17 2.45 -5.80
C HIS A 247 -0.98 3.57 -5.12
N GLY A 248 -1.03 4.75 -5.73
CA GLY A 248 -1.82 5.88 -5.23
C GLY A 248 -3.32 5.58 -5.17
N ALA A 249 -3.85 4.84 -6.16
CA ALA A 249 -5.24 4.37 -6.18
C ALA A 249 -5.51 3.35 -5.05
N PHE A 250 -4.56 2.44 -4.77
CA PHE A 250 -4.68 1.51 -3.65
C PHE A 250 -4.71 2.25 -2.32
N ASN A 251 -3.79 3.18 -2.09
CA ASN A 251 -3.75 3.98 -0.87
C ASN A 251 -5.02 4.82 -0.66
N ALA A 252 -5.67 5.25 -1.74
CA ALA A 252 -6.90 6.03 -1.66
C ALA A 252 -8.12 5.22 -1.22
N ILE A 253 -8.23 3.96 -1.68
CA ILE A 253 -9.46 3.16 -1.54
C ILE A 253 -9.39 2.12 -0.42
N ALA A 254 -8.18 1.73 0.02
CA ALA A 254 -7.97 0.58 0.89
C ALA A 254 -8.75 0.65 2.21
N ALA A 255 -8.85 1.82 2.83
CA ALA A 255 -9.54 2.00 4.11
C ALA A 255 -11.08 2.06 3.99
N LEU A 256 -11.62 2.26 2.76
CA LEU A 256 -13.05 2.52 2.58
C LEU A 256 -13.98 1.41 3.13
N PRO A 257 -13.70 0.11 2.97
CA PRO A 257 -14.58 -0.95 3.49
C PRO A 257 -14.69 -0.99 5.03
N GLN A 258 -13.80 -0.30 5.75
CA GLN A 258 -13.81 -0.30 7.22
C GLN A 258 -15.08 0.31 7.81
N VAL A 259 -15.73 1.22 7.10
CA VAL A 259 -17.01 1.82 7.54
C VAL A 259 -18.19 0.83 7.54
N LEU A 260 -18.00 -0.36 6.99
CA LEU A 260 -18.98 -1.44 6.93
C LEU A 260 -18.89 -2.41 8.10
N ILE A 261 -18.09 -2.11 9.12
CA ILE A 261 -18.00 -2.91 10.34
C ILE A 261 -18.26 -2.05 11.57
N THR A 262 -18.60 -2.68 12.69
CA THR A 262 -18.66 -2.00 13.99
C THR A 262 -17.23 -1.76 14.53
N PRO A 263 -17.01 -0.76 15.42
CA PRO A 263 -15.71 -0.56 16.08
C PRO A 263 -15.19 -1.81 16.82
N ALA A 264 -16.09 -2.60 17.41
CA ALA A 264 -15.74 -3.86 18.09
C ALA A 264 -15.16 -4.90 17.11
N ASN A 265 -15.63 -4.92 15.86
CA ASN A 265 -15.12 -5.80 14.83
C ASN A 265 -13.74 -5.39 14.27
N ALA A 266 -13.22 -4.21 14.63
CA ALA A 266 -11.86 -3.80 14.30
C ALA A 266 -10.79 -4.76 14.85
N TYR A 267 -11.10 -5.53 15.90
CA TYR A 267 -10.26 -6.62 16.39
C TYR A 267 -9.89 -7.63 15.29
N TYR A 268 -10.74 -7.76 14.27
CA TYR A 268 -10.53 -8.67 13.15
C TYR A 268 -10.01 -8.01 11.86
N ASN A 269 -9.54 -6.76 11.92
CA ASN A 269 -9.01 -6.04 10.75
C ASN A 269 -7.89 -6.80 10.02
N VAL A 270 -7.11 -7.59 10.74
CA VAL A 270 -6.08 -8.47 10.14
C VAL A 270 -6.66 -9.52 9.20
N LEU A 271 -7.97 -9.82 9.27
CA LEU A 271 -8.67 -10.71 8.36
C LEU A 271 -9.37 -9.97 7.21
N GLY A 272 -9.81 -8.74 7.40
CA GLY A 272 -10.57 -7.88 6.48
C GLY A 272 -11.47 -6.91 7.26
N PRO A 273 -12.35 -6.14 6.60
CA PRO A 273 -12.77 -6.19 5.18
C PRO A 273 -11.87 -5.40 4.22
N MET A 274 -10.91 -4.62 4.73
CA MET A 274 -9.96 -3.88 3.91
C MET A 274 -9.09 -4.85 3.07
N PRO A 275 -8.64 -4.48 1.85
CA PRO A 275 -7.85 -5.37 0.97
C PRO A 275 -6.48 -5.74 1.55
N ILE A 276 -6.14 -5.19 2.71
CA ILE A 276 -4.93 -5.48 3.50
C ILE A 276 -5.13 -6.65 4.48
N GLY A 277 -6.36 -7.17 4.65
CA GLY A 277 -6.63 -8.32 5.52
C GLY A 277 -6.39 -9.66 4.82
N LEU A 278 -6.08 -10.69 5.60
CA LEU A 278 -5.71 -12.03 5.12
C LEU A 278 -6.74 -12.66 4.17
N ILE A 279 -8.04 -12.48 4.42
CA ILE A 279 -9.11 -13.00 3.56
C ILE A 279 -9.32 -12.04 2.38
N SER A 280 -9.34 -10.74 2.66
CA SER A 280 -9.63 -9.74 1.65
C SER A 280 -8.51 -9.57 0.61
N VAL A 281 -7.27 -9.95 0.92
CA VAL A 281 -6.16 -9.93 -0.04
C VAL A 281 -6.21 -11.08 -1.05
N LEU A 282 -6.97 -12.16 -0.78
CA LEU A 282 -6.96 -13.38 -1.60
C LEU A 282 -7.28 -13.14 -3.09
N PRO A 283 -8.24 -12.31 -3.49
CA PRO A 283 -8.47 -12.02 -4.92
C PRO A 283 -7.25 -11.40 -5.58
N MET A 284 -6.61 -10.43 -4.94
CA MET A 284 -5.40 -9.77 -5.43
C MET A 284 -4.21 -10.75 -5.48
N LEU A 285 -4.03 -11.55 -4.43
CA LEU A 285 -2.99 -12.57 -4.34
C LEU A 285 -3.14 -13.65 -5.42
N ALA A 286 -4.37 -14.13 -5.66
CA ALA A 286 -4.63 -15.12 -6.68
C ALA A 286 -4.25 -14.63 -8.09
N VAL A 287 -4.60 -13.39 -8.41
CA VAL A 287 -4.21 -12.75 -9.68
C VAL A 287 -2.70 -12.56 -9.77
N ALA A 288 -2.06 -12.06 -8.71
CA ALA A 288 -0.61 -11.85 -8.66
C ALA A 288 0.17 -13.17 -8.88
N VAL A 289 -0.21 -14.23 -8.18
CA VAL A 289 0.39 -15.57 -8.31
C VAL A 289 0.11 -16.14 -9.70
N GLY A 290 -1.16 -16.12 -10.17
CA GLY A 290 -1.54 -16.65 -11.47
C GLY A 290 -0.78 -16.01 -12.63
N LEU A 291 -0.64 -14.68 -12.63
CA LEU A 291 0.13 -13.94 -13.65
C LEU A 291 1.62 -14.25 -13.56
N THR A 292 2.19 -14.40 -12.36
CA THR A 292 3.60 -14.79 -12.19
C THR A 292 3.86 -16.18 -12.77
N LEU A 293 3.02 -17.17 -12.43
CA LEU A 293 3.16 -18.54 -12.93
C LEU A 293 2.97 -18.61 -14.45
N HIS A 294 2.05 -17.81 -15.00
CA HIS A 294 1.88 -17.71 -16.45
C HIS A 294 3.11 -17.16 -17.15
N GLN A 295 3.71 -16.10 -16.60
CA GLN A 295 4.95 -15.51 -17.13
C GLN A 295 6.12 -16.50 -17.09
N MET A 296 6.30 -17.22 -15.99
CA MET A 296 7.34 -18.26 -15.86
C MET A 296 7.21 -19.36 -16.91
N LYS A 297 5.99 -19.74 -17.27
CA LYS A 297 5.74 -20.73 -18.34
C LYS A 297 6.07 -20.23 -19.75
N GLN A 298 6.07 -18.91 -19.95
CA GLN A 298 6.44 -18.32 -21.25
C GLN A 298 7.95 -18.13 -21.42
N GLU A 299 8.71 -18.15 -20.33
CA GLU A 299 10.17 -18.01 -20.30
C GLU A 299 10.92 -19.35 -20.40
N GLN A 300 10.18 -20.48 -20.26
CA GLN A 300 10.66 -21.86 -20.49
C GLN A 300 10.49 -22.27 -21.96
#